data_f052f5e78b42e2904897ccbccc8bbd16
#
_entry.id   f052f5e78b42e2904897ccbccc8bbd16
#
_cell.length_a   1.000
_cell.length_b   1.000
_cell.length_c   1.000
_cell.angle_alpha   90.00
_cell.angle_beta   90.00
_cell.angle_gamma   90.00
#
_symmetry.space_group_name_H-M   'P 1'
#
loop_
_entity.id
_entity.type
_entity.pdbx_description
1 polymer ?
#
loop_
_entity_poly.entity_id
_entity_poly.type
_entity_poly.pdbx_seq_one_letter_code
_entity_poly.pdbx_strand_id
1 'polypeptide(L)'
;MPSDGLTLEKCMSAARSLRQQGMNKKAIEMYRQALQFDPENLEALNELGLAHIHIGEQSEAIFAFDLAIDIAPNDYRGYSNKAEAFLTLGAFEDANAVADTGLQLAPQSSELWIKKARALESLLKIQEAVDAYNEALKYDSSDPEVWKALALCLDAQQNWPAVARAYRIAAGLHEKRGEMQDADSCLKFAEMAEQS
;
A
#
# COMPACT_ATOMS: atom_id res chain seq x y z
N MET A 1 18.54 -15.61 -27.07
CA MET A 1 17.50 -15.74 -28.09
C MET A 1 16.21 -16.12 -27.37
N PRO A 2 15.10 -15.37 -27.50
CA PRO A 2 13.84 -15.82 -26.92
C PRO A 2 13.44 -17.15 -27.54
N SER A 3 13.01 -18.10 -26.69
CA SER A 3 12.55 -19.43 -27.11
C SER A 3 11.38 -19.29 -28.10
N ASP A 4 11.40 -20.13 -29.17
CA ASP A 4 10.40 -20.11 -30.21
C ASP A 4 8.95 -20.09 -29.68
N GLY A 5 8.23 -19.01 -30.01
CA GLY A 5 6.82 -18.85 -29.69
C GLY A 5 6.48 -18.02 -28.43
N LEU A 6 7.46 -17.51 -27.69
CA LEU A 6 7.23 -16.58 -26.57
C LEU A 6 7.04 -15.15 -27.10
N THR A 7 6.08 -14.42 -26.56
CA THR A 7 5.81 -13.01 -26.86
C THR A 7 5.63 -12.22 -25.56
N LEU A 8 5.75 -10.91 -25.63
CA LEU A 8 5.48 -10.02 -24.49
C LEU A 8 4.14 -10.37 -23.82
N GLU A 9 3.08 -10.47 -24.59
CA GLU A 9 1.72 -10.75 -24.09
C GLU A 9 1.62 -12.12 -23.39
N LYS A 10 2.26 -13.17 -23.94
CA LYS A 10 2.30 -14.49 -23.30
C LYS A 10 3.08 -14.45 -22.00
N CYS A 11 4.21 -13.75 -21.94
CA CYS A 11 4.99 -13.58 -20.71
C CYS A 11 4.19 -12.85 -19.64
N MET A 12 3.54 -11.74 -20.00
CA MET A 12 2.71 -10.96 -19.06
C MET A 12 1.51 -11.76 -18.53
N SER A 13 0.81 -12.47 -19.41
CA SER A 13 -0.33 -13.32 -19.03
C SER A 13 0.11 -14.46 -18.10
N ALA A 14 1.20 -15.16 -18.45
CA ALA A 14 1.75 -16.23 -17.61
C ALA A 14 2.20 -15.70 -16.24
N ALA A 15 2.89 -14.54 -16.21
CA ALA A 15 3.35 -13.91 -14.98
C ALA A 15 2.19 -13.56 -14.04
N ARG A 16 1.13 -12.93 -14.56
CA ARG A 16 -0.07 -12.59 -13.78
C ARG A 16 -0.75 -13.84 -13.20
N SER A 17 -0.90 -14.89 -14.02
CA SER A 17 -1.46 -16.18 -13.57
C SER A 17 -0.63 -16.81 -12.46
N LEU A 18 0.71 -16.83 -12.61
CA LEU A 18 1.63 -17.36 -11.59
C LEU A 18 1.57 -16.56 -10.29
N ARG A 19 1.46 -15.22 -10.37
CA ARG A 19 1.31 -14.36 -9.21
C ARG A 19 0.00 -14.63 -8.46
N GLN A 20 -1.11 -14.79 -9.18
CA GLN A 20 -2.42 -15.15 -8.60
C GLN A 20 -2.37 -16.51 -7.87
N GLN A 21 -1.52 -17.43 -8.31
CA GLN A 21 -1.28 -18.72 -7.67
C GLN A 21 -0.26 -18.65 -6.51
N GLY A 22 0.26 -17.46 -6.17
CA GLY A 22 1.29 -17.27 -5.15
C GLY A 22 2.70 -17.72 -5.59
N MET A 23 2.88 -18.10 -6.86
CA MET A 23 4.17 -18.56 -7.40
C MET A 23 5.07 -17.37 -7.78
N ASN A 24 5.31 -16.45 -6.86
CA ASN A 24 5.96 -15.17 -7.13
C ASN A 24 7.35 -15.31 -7.77
N LYS A 25 8.18 -16.30 -7.35
CA LYS A 25 9.50 -16.52 -7.98
C LYS A 25 9.39 -16.84 -9.48
N LYS A 26 8.42 -17.66 -9.88
CA LYS A 26 8.19 -17.95 -11.29
C LYS A 26 7.58 -16.76 -12.04
N ALA A 27 6.73 -15.99 -11.39
CA ALA A 27 6.18 -14.76 -11.96
C ALA A 27 7.30 -13.76 -12.27
N ILE A 28 8.28 -13.58 -11.37
CA ILE A 28 9.47 -12.74 -11.57
C ILE A 28 10.23 -13.15 -12.83
N GLU A 29 10.44 -14.45 -13.05
CA GLU A 29 11.12 -14.94 -14.27
C GLU A 29 10.35 -14.55 -15.53
N MET A 30 9.01 -14.66 -15.51
CA MET A 30 8.16 -14.28 -16.64
C MET A 30 8.13 -12.76 -16.87
N TYR A 31 8.08 -11.93 -15.82
CA TYR A 31 8.18 -10.48 -15.95
C TYR A 31 9.54 -10.05 -16.51
N ARG A 32 10.64 -10.67 -16.06
CA ARG A 32 11.97 -10.43 -16.63
C ARG A 32 12.06 -10.81 -18.11
N GLN A 33 11.39 -11.89 -18.52
CA GLN A 33 11.30 -12.24 -19.94
C GLN A 33 10.44 -11.25 -20.73
N ALA A 34 9.35 -10.76 -20.16
CA ALA A 34 8.55 -9.69 -20.76
C ALA A 34 9.40 -8.42 -21.01
N LEU A 35 10.22 -8.04 -20.04
CA LEU A 35 11.14 -6.89 -20.15
C LEU A 35 12.28 -7.08 -21.15
N GLN A 36 12.57 -8.32 -21.59
CA GLN A 36 13.48 -8.54 -22.72
C GLN A 36 12.85 -8.16 -24.07
N PHE A 37 11.50 -8.22 -24.18
CA PHE A 37 10.77 -7.79 -25.37
C PHE A 37 10.49 -6.29 -25.37
N ASP A 38 10.17 -5.76 -24.19
CA ASP A 38 9.86 -4.33 -23.97
C ASP A 38 10.44 -3.88 -22.63
N PRO A 39 11.68 -3.34 -22.64
CA PRO A 39 12.36 -2.89 -21.42
C PRO A 39 11.67 -1.72 -20.71
N GLU A 40 10.85 -0.94 -21.44
CA GLU A 40 10.14 0.21 -20.90
C GLU A 40 8.69 -0.10 -20.52
N ASN A 41 8.32 -1.36 -20.44
CA ASN A 41 6.98 -1.78 -20.07
C ASN A 41 6.69 -1.48 -18.60
N LEU A 42 6.00 -0.36 -18.35
CA LEU A 42 5.67 0.12 -17.00
C LEU A 42 4.88 -0.91 -16.19
N GLU A 43 3.96 -1.63 -16.83
CA GLU A 43 3.20 -2.65 -16.14
C GLU A 43 4.10 -3.80 -15.68
N ALA A 44 4.99 -4.28 -16.56
CA ALA A 44 5.94 -5.35 -16.21
C ALA A 44 6.87 -4.93 -15.08
N LEU A 45 7.39 -3.70 -15.09
CA LEU A 45 8.25 -3.16 -14.04
C LEU A 45 7.53 -3.06 -12.68
N ASN A 46 6.32 -2.49 -12.67
CA ASN A 46 5.53 -2.39 -11.44
C ASN A 46 5.18 -3.78 -10.88
N GLU A 47 4.71 -4.69 -11.71
CA GLU A 47 4.35 -6.04 -11.29
C GLU A 47 5.56 -6.86 -10.85
N LEU A 48 6.72 -6.67 -11.48
CA LEU A 48 8.01 -7.26 -11.07
C LEU A 48 8.38 -6.78 -9.65
N GLY A 49 8.30 -5.48 -9.40
CA GLY A 49 8.57 -4.92 -8.09
C GLY A 49 7.63 -5.46 -7.01
N LEU A 50 6.32 -5.53 -7.29
CA LEU A 50 5.34 -6.12 -6.36
C LEU A 50 5.63 -7.61 -6.10
N ALA A 51 6.04 -8.37 -7.11
CA ALA A 51 6.40 -9.77 -6.94
C ALA A 51 7.66 -9.94 -6.05
N HIS A 52 8.64 -9.02 -6.17
CA HIS A 52 9.81 -8.97 -5.28
C HIS A 52 9.44 -8.64 -3.82
N ILE A 53 8.52 -7.69 -3.59
CA ILE A 53 7.99 -7.42 -2.22
C ILE A 53 7.42 -8.70 -1.61
N HIS A 54 6.61 -9.45 -2.36
CA HIS A 54 5.97 -10.68 -1.85
C HIS A 54 6.94 -11.80 -1.46
N ILE A 55 8.16 -11.78 -1.95
CA ILE A 55 9.19 -12.76 -1.57
C ILE A 55 10.27 -12.18 -0.65
N GLY A 56 10.08 -10.94 -0.18
CA GLY A 56 10.98 -10.29 0.76
C GLY A 56 12.25 -9.69 0.14
N GLU A 57 12.25 -9.42 -1.15
CA GLU A 57 13.38 -8.83 -1.89
C GLU A 57 13.11 -7.34 -2.15
N GLN A 58 13.10 -6.53 -1.07
CA GLN A 58 12.70 -5.12 -1.11
C GLN A 58 13.65 -4.26 -1.96
N SER A 59 14.95 -4.54 -1.95
CA SER A 59 15.93 -3.78 -2.74
C SER A 59 15.69 -3.94 -4.24
N GLU A 60 15.38 -5.16 -4.68
CA GLU A 60 15.04 -5.46 -6.07
C GLU A 60 13.71 -4.81 -6.48
N ALA A 61 12.75 -4.77 -5.55
CA ALA A 61 11.48 -4.08 -5.76
C ALA A 61 11.70 -2.57 -5.95
N ILE A 62 12.48 -1.94 -5.08
CA ILE A 62 12.80 -0.50 -5.18
C ILE A 62 13.47 -0.21 -6.52
N PHE A 63 14.43 -1.04 -6.94
CA PHE A 63 15.10 -0.87 -8.23
C PHE A 63 14.12 -0.94 -9.41
N ALA A 64 13.18 -1.89 -9.40
CA ALA A 64 12.17 -1.99 -10.45
C ALA A 64 11.23 -0.77 -10.48
N PHE A 65 10.86 -0.23 -9.30
CA PHE A 65 10.04 0.98 -9.22
C PHE A 65 10.82 2.24 -9.62
N ASP A 66 12.12 2.31 -9.34
CA ASP A 66 12.98 3.41 -9.82
C ASP A 66 13.00 3.45 -11.34
N LEU A 67 13.17 2.30 -12.00
CA LEU A 67 13.09 2.23 -13.46
C LEU A 67 11.72 2.66 -13.99
N ALA A 68 10.63 2.26 -13.32
CA ALA A 68 9.29 2.71 -13.71
C ALA A 68 9.11 4.22 -13.56
N ILE A 69 9.66 4.82 -12.51
CA ILE A 69 9.62 6.27 -12.27
C ILE A 69 10.49 7.01 -13.30
N ASP A 70 11.67 6.50 -13.64
CA ASP A 70 12.55 7.11 -14.65
C ASP A 70 11.87 7.16 -16.02
N ILE A 71 11.11 6.13 -16.39
CA ILE A 71 10.35 6.06 -17.65
C ILE A 71 9.12 6.98 -17.60
N ALA A 72 8.39 7.00 -16.49
CA ALA A 72 7.16 7.76 -16.35
C ALA A 72 7.14 8.57 -15.03
N PRO A 73 7.92 9.67 -14.95
CA PRO A 73 8.09 10.44 -13.72
C PRO A 73 6.82 11.14 -13.24
N ASN A 74 5.81 11.26 -14.08
CA ASN A 74 4.51 11.85 -13.75
C ASN A 74 3.44 10.80 -13.38
N ASP A 75 3.79 9.52 -13.38
CA ASP A 75 2.89 8.45 -12.94
C ASP A 75 3.08 8.19 -11.44
N TYR A 76 2.12 8.63 -10.63
CA TYR A 76 2.18 8.48 -9.16
C TYR A 76 2.22 7.03 -8.68
N ARG A 77 1.82 6.05 -9.51
CA ARG A 77 1.79 4.63 -9.15
C ARG A 77 3.18 4.07 -8.83
N GLY A 78 4.20 4.51 -9.58
CA GLY A 78 5.60 4.15 -9.29
C GLY A 78 6.03 4.61 -7.89
N TYR A 79 5.68 5.84 -7.52
CA TYR A 79 5.97 6.39 -6.19
C TYR A 79 5.17 5.67 -5.10
N SER A 80 3.89 5.36 -5.34
CA SER A 80 3.08 4.60 -4.41
C SER A 80 3.67 3.22 -4.13
N ASN A 81 4.05 2.49 -5.16
CA ASN A 81 4.67 1.17 -5.04
C ASN A 81 6.03 1.23 -4.33
N LYS A 82 6.85 2.24 -4.66
CA LYS A 82 8.15 2.45 -4.00
C LYS A 82 8.00 2.80 -2.52
N ALA A 83 7.00 3.62 -2.16
CA ALA A 83 6.70 3.92 -0.76
C ALA A 83 6.33 2.65 0.02
N GLU A 84 5.55 1.73 -0.56
CA GLU A 84 5.23 0.43 0.04
C GLU A 84 6.49 -0.43 0.23
N ALA A 85 7.41 -0.46 -0.74
CA ALA A 85 8.67 -1.18 -0.61
C ALA A 85 9.51 -0.63 0.55
N PHE A 86 9.60 0.69 0.71
CA PHE A 86 10.29 1.31 1.84
C PHE A 86 9.61 1.03 3.18
N LEU A 87 8.27 1.04 3.23
CA LEU A 87 7.52 0.65 4.44
C LEU A 87 7.84 -0.78 4.87
N THR A 88 7.86 -1.72 3.93
CA THR A 88 8.17 -3.13 4.21
C THR A 88 9.64 -3.36 4.56
N LEU A 89 10.54 -2.49 4.08
CA LEU A 89 11.95 -2.48 4.44
C LEU A 89 12.20 -1.87 5.84
N GLY A 90 11.26 -1.09 6.37
CA GLY A 90 11.43 -0.32 7.60
C GLY A 90 12.15 1.03 7.41
N ALA A 91 12.33 1.46 6.16
CA ALA A 91 12.91 2.77 5.80
C ALA A 91 11.80 3.84 5.79
N PHE A 92 11.31 4.20 6.97
CA PHE A 92 10.10 5.00 7.12
C PHE A 92 10.26 6.46 6.67
N GLU A 93 11.43 7.05 6.87
CA GLU A 93 11.76 8.39 6.37
C GLU A 93 11.71 8.44 4.84
N ASP A 94 12.28 7.44 4.17
CA ASP A 94 12.27 7.32 2.72
C ASP A 94 10.84 7.07 2.20
N ALA A 95 10.07 6.22 2.89
CA ALA A 95 8.66 5.97 2.57
C ALA A 95 7.84 7.26 2.61
N ASN A 96 8.02 8.06 3.68
CA ASN A 96 7.32 9.36 3.80
C ASN A 96 7.72 10.32 2.69
N ALA A 97 9.03 10.45 2.38
CA ALA A 97 9.53 11.37 1.35
C ALA A 97 9.03 10.99 -0.06
N VAL A 98 9.01 9.69 -0.36
CA VAL A 98 8.51 9.19 -1.66
C VAL A 98 6.99 9.36 -1.76
N ALA A 99 6.24 9.13 -0.68
CA ALA A 99 4.80 9.37 -0.64
C ALA A 99 4.49 10.87 -0.86
N ASP A 100 5.27 11.79 -0.26
CA ASP A 100 5.13 13.23 -0.49
C ASP A 100 5.34 13.60 -1.96
N THR A 101 6.34 13.00 -2.61
CA THR A 101 6.58 13.23 -4.05
C THR A 101 5.40 12.73 -4.89
N GLY A 102 4.87 11.55 -4.58
CA GLY A 102 3.69 11.02 -5.25
C GLY A 102 2.44 11.89 -5.03
N LEU A 103 2.27 12.46 -3.83
CA LEU A 103 1.16 13.37 -3.49
C LEU A 103 1.23 14.73 -4.21
N GLN A 104 2.41 15.18 -4.63
CA GLN A 104 2.52 16.36 -5.50
C GLN A 104 1.90 16.09 -6.89
N LEU A 105 1.94 14.85 -7.36
CA LEU A 105 1.36 14.42 -8.63
C LEU A 105 -0.13 14.05 -8.49
N ALA A 106 -0.49 13.41 -7.39
CA ALA A 106 -1.85 12.92 -7.11
C ALA A 106 -2.30 13.30 -5.70
N PRO A 107 -2.65 14.58 -5.43
CA PRO A 107 -3.02 15.06 -4.09
C PRO A 107 -4.26 14.38 -3.49
N GLN A 108 -5.08 13.77 -4.33
CA GLN A 108 -6.32 13.10 -3.92
C GLN A 108 -6.17 11.56 -3.79
N SER A 109 -4.95 11.05 -3.89
CA SER A 109 -4.70 9.61 -3.75
C SER A 109 -4.79 9.18 -2.28
N SER A 110 -5.92 8.56 -1.92
CA SER A 110 -6.08 7.94 -0.58
C SER A 110 -4.97 6.95 -0.28
N GLU A 111 -4.56 6.16 -1.27
CA GLU A 111 -3.50 5.17 -1.15
C GLU A 111 -2.16 5.79 -0.72
N LEU A 112 -1.74 6.89 -1.34
CA LEU A 112 -0.51 7.60 -0.98
C LEU A 112 -0.59 8.23 0.41
N TRP A 113 -1.75 8.82 0.77
CA TRP A 113 -1.98 9.35 2.11
C TRP A 113 -1.89 8.27 3.18
N ILE A 114 -2.42 7.06 2.92
CA ILE A 114 -2.29 5.92 3.84
C ILE A 114 -0.82 5.52 4.03
N LYS A 115 -0.04 5.44 2.94
CA LYS A 115 1.38 5.10 3.02
C LYS A 115 2.17 6.14 3.80
N LYS A 116 1.89 7.43 3.56
CA LYS A 116 2.45 8.53 4.34
C LYS A 116 2.09 8.40 5.83
N ALA A 117 0.82 8.16 6.14
CA ALA A 117 0.35 8.01 7.52
C ALA A 117 1.06 6.84 8.23
N ARG A 118 1.17 5.69 7.59
CA ARG A 118 1.87 4.51 8.11
C ARG A 118 3.36 4.78 8.37
N ALA A 119 4.01 5.52 7.49
CA ALA A 119 5.40 5.93 7.68
C ALA A 119 5.55 6.86 8.89
N LEU A 120 4.69 7.87 9.00
CA LEU A 120 4.67 8.83 10.12
C LEU A 120 4.35 8.15 11.46
N GLU A 121 3.40 7.22 11.49
CA GLU A 121 3.07 6.38 12.65
C GLU A 121 4.29 5.59 13.11
N SER A 122 5.00 4.93 12.20
CA SER A 122 6.21 4.17 12.50
C SER A 122 7.36 5.04 12.98
N LEU A 123 7.39 6.32 12.58
CA LEU A 123 8.32 7.34 13.06
C LEU A 123 7.88 7.98 14.40
N LEU A 124 6.77 7.53 14.99
CA LEU A 124 6.15 8.09 16.19
C LEU A 124 5.73 9.56 16.05
N LYS A 125 5.54 10.04 14.83
CA LYS A 125 5.00 11.37 14.51
C LYS A 125 3.47 11.32 14.51
N ILE A 126 2.91 11.03 15.68
CA ILE A 126 1.50 10.62 15.84
C ILE A 126 0.52 11.69 15.32
N GLN A 127 0.75 12.99 15.61
CA GLN A 127 -0.13 14.05 15.13
C GLN A 127 -0.15 14.11 13.58
N GLU A 128 1.04 14.06 12.97
CA GLU A 128 1.17 14.09 11.50
C GLU A 128 0.52 12.84 10.87
N ALA A 129 0.62 11.67 11.54
CA ALA A 129 -0.04 10.44 11.10
C ALA A 129 -1.57 10.57 11.14
N VAL A 130 -2.13 11.13 12.23
CA VAL A 130 -3.58 11.42 12.35
C VAL A 130 -4.04 12.33 11.22
N ASP A 131 -3.29 13.40 10.93
CA ASP A 131 -3.62 14.33 9.86
C ASP A 131 -3.61 13.62 8.48
N ALA A 132 -2.60 12.80 8.24
CA ALA A 132 -2.48 12.05 6.98
C ALA A 132 -3.58 10.97 6.83
N TYR A 133 -3.96 10.24 7.89
CA TYR A 133 -5.10 9.33 7.85
C TYR A 133 -6.41 10.07 7.59
N ASN A 134 -6.61 11.23 8.21
CA ASN A 134 -7.80 12.06 7.95
C ASN A 134 -7.85 12.55 6.49
N GLU A 135 -6.71 12.92 5.89
CA GLU A 135 -6.66 13.26 4.47
C GLU A 135 -7.02 12.05 3.61
N ALA A 136 -6.48 10.85 3.90
CA ALA A 136 -6.84 9.62 3.18
C ALA A 136 -8.35 9.36 3.20
N LEU A 137 -8.97 9.48 4.38
CA LEU A 137 -10.39 9.21 4.61
C LEU A 137 -11.34 10.24 3.96
N LYS A 138 -10.86 11.42 3.58
CA LYS A 138 -11.63 12.38 2.76
C LYS A 138 -11.85 11.87 1.34
N TYR A 139 -10.90 11.12 0.81
CA TYR A 139 -10.95 10.62 -0.57
C TYR A 139 -11.51 9.20 -0.65
N ASP A 140 -11.18 8.34 0.33
CA ASP A 140 -11.77 7.00 0.46
C ASP A 140 -11.93 6.65 1.95
N SER A 141 -13.17 6.53 2.38
CA SER A 141 -13.55 6.17 3.76
C SER A 141 -14.10 4.74 3.88
N SER A 142 -13.96 3.91 2.84
CA SER A 142 -14.60 2.60 2.75
C SER A 142 -13.79 1.46 3.38
N ASP A 143 -12.52 1.70 3.71
CA ASP A 143 -11.66 0.68 4.32
C ASP A 143 -11.66 0.77 5.85
N PRO A 144 -12.21 -0.26 6.56
CA PRO A 144 -12.23 -0.30 8.01
C PRO A 144 -10.84 -0.31 8.64
N GLU A 145 -9.82 -0.85 7.95
CA GLU A 145 -8.46 -0.89 8.50
C GLU A 145 -7.85 0.51 8.64
N VAL A 146 -8.18 1.44 7.75
CA VAL A 146 -7.73 2.83 7.86
C VAL A 146 -8.36 3.52 9.09
N TRP A 147 -9.63 3.26 9.36
CA TRP A 147 -10.31 3.77 10.56
C TRP A 147 -9.72 3.18 11.84
N LYS A 148 -9.35 1.91 11.85
CA LYS A 148 -8.66 1.25 12.97
C LYS A 148 -7.28 1.85 13.21
N ALA A 149 -6.50 2.07 12.15
CA ALA A 149 -5.19 2.71 12.25
C ALA A 149 -5.29 4.15 12.80
N LEU A 150 -6.26 4.92 12.30
CA LEU A 150 -6.55 6.24 12.86
C LEU A 150 -6.91 6.16 14.34
N ALA A 151 -7.76 5.20 14.75
CA ALA A 151 -8.14 5.03 16.15
C ALA A 151 -6.93 4.74 17.05
N LEU A 152 -5.97 3.91 16.60
CA LEU A 152 -4.74 3.64 17.35
C LEU A 152 -3.88 4.91 17.54
N CYS A 153 -3.76 5.73 16.49
CA CYS A 153 -3.05 7.01 16.60
C CYS A 153 -3.75 7.99 17.57
N LEU A 154 -5.09 8.03 17.55
CA LEU A 154 -5.90 8.86 18.46
C LEU A 154 -5.84 8.36 19.90
N ASP A 155 -5.72 7.05 20.12
CA ASP A 155 -5.51 6.43 21.42
C ASP A 155 -4.20 6.90 22.05
N ALA A 156 -3.12 6.93 21.28
CA ALA A 156 -1.84 7.46 21.71
C ALA A 156 -1.92 8.96 22.12
N GLN A 157 -2.91 9.69 21.60
CA GLN A 157 -3.21 11.07 21.97
C GLN A 157 -4.21 11.19 23.14
N GLN A 158 -4.73 10.06 23.65
CA GLN A 158 -5.77 10.01 24.70
C GLN A 158 -7.08 10.73 24.28
N ASN A 159 -7.38 10.75 22.97
CA ASN A 159 -8.60 11.36 22.43
C ASN A 159 -9.73 10.32 22.37
N TRP A 160 -10.18 9.87 23.55
CA TRP A 160 -11.12 8.77 23.70
C TRP A 160 -12.44 8.93 22.91
N PRO A 161 -13.08 10.13 22.85
CA PRO A 161 -14.27 10.30 22.03
C PRO A 161 -14.04 10.08 20.53
N ALA A 162 -12.86 10.44 20.03
CA ALA A 162 -12.50 10.23 18.63
C ALA A 162 -12.14 8.77 18.37
N VAL A 163 -11.44 8.10 19.30
CA VAL A 163 -11.16 6.65 19.27
C VAL A 163 -12.45 5.86 19.15
N ALA A 164 -13.42 6.10 20.05
CA ALA A 164 -14.69 5.40 20.05
C ALA A 164 -15.44 5.58 18.72
N ARG A 165 -15.44 6.81 18.18
CA ARG A 165 -16.08 7.11 16.89
C ARG A 165 -15.43 6.35 15.76
N ALA A 166 -14.10 6.34 15.67
CA ALA A 166 -13.35 5.68 14.59
C ALA A 166 -13.60 4.17 14.62
N TYR A 167 -13.54 3.53 15.77
CA TYR A 167 -13.85 2.10 15.90
C TYR A 167 -15.31 1.76 15.57
N ARG A 168 -16.29 2.60 15.91
CA ARG A 168 -17.68 2.39 15.50
C ARG A 168 -17.88 2.46 14.00
N ILE A 169 -17.17 3.38 13.33
CA ILE A 169 -17.21 3.44 11.85
C ILE A 169 -16.59 2.19 11.26
N ALA A 170 -15.42 1.75 11.76
CA ALA A 170 -14.79 0.50 11.32
C ALA A 170 -15.73 -0.70 11.52
N ALA A 171 -16.40 -0.80 12.67
CA ALA A 171 -17.36 -1.87 12.94
C ALA A 171 -18.49 -1.91 11.90
N GLY A 172 -19.12 -0.78 11.62
CA GLY A 172 -20.18 -0.69 10.61
C GLY A 172 -19.69 -1.02 9.19
N LEU A 173 -18.43 -0.79 8.87
CA LEU A 173 -17.83 -1.20 7.60
C LEU A 173 -17.58 -2.72 7.55
N HIS A 174 -17.07 -3.31 8.62
CA HIS A 174 -16.92 -4.77 8.75
C HIS A 174 -18.28 -5.50 8.69
N GLU A 175 -19.32 -4.99 9.36
CA GLU A 175 -20.68 -5.53 9.25
C GLU A 175 -21.18 -5.57 7.80
N LYS A 176 -20.99 -4.48 7.05
CA LYS A 176 -21.38 -4.42 5.63
C LYS A 176 -20.62 -5.43 4.76
N ARG A 177 -19.41 -5.81 5.17
CA ARG A 177 -18.59 -6.85 4.51
C ARG A 177 -18.93 -8.28 4.99
N GLY A 178 -19.78 -8.42 6.02
CA GLY A 178 -20.09 -9.71 6.65
C GLY A 178 -19.02 -10.24 7.61
N GLU A 179 -18.07 -9.40 7.99
CA GLU A 179 -16.93 -9.70 8.87
C GLU A 179 -17.32 -9.46 10.33
N MET A 180 -18.25 -10.27 10.85
CA MET A 180 -18.91 -10.03 12.15
C MET A 180 -17.95 -10.07 13.33
N GLN A 181 -16.91 -10.92 13.30
CA GLN A 181 -15.94 -11.01 14.40
C GLN A 181 -15.10 -9.73 14.51
N ASP A 182 -14.71 -9.15 13.38
CA ASP A 182 -13.96 -7.89 13.34
C ASP A 182 -14.85 -6.72 13.78
N ALA A 183 -16.12 -6.72 13.35
CA ALA A 183 -17.10 -5.74 13.81
C ALA A 183 -17.27 -5.78 15.34
N ASP A 184 -17.51 -6.96 15.91
CA ASP A 184 -17.62 -7.14 17.38
C ASP A 184 -16.37 -6.68 18.12
N SER A 185 -15.20 -6.94 17.56
CA SER A 185 -13.93 -6.51 18.15
C SER A 185 -13.82 -4.98 18.16
N CYS A 186 -14.16 -4.34 17.06
CA CYS A 186 -14.18 -2.88 16.97
C CYS A 186 -15.19 -2.25 17.93
N LEU A 187 -16.39 -2.83 18.11
CA LEU A 187 -17.38 -2.34 19.08
C LEU A 187 -16.86 -2.40 20.51
N LYS A 188 -16.18 -3.49 20.89
CA LYS A 188 -15.56 -3.63 22.23
C LYS A 188 -14.51 -2.53 22.47
N PHE A 189 -13.66 -2.25 21.48
CA PHE A 189 -12.67 -1.17 21.61
C PHE A 189 -13.33 0.22 21.70
N ALA A 190 -14.44 0.44 20.99
CA ALA A 190 -15.21 1.67 21.11
C ALA A 190 -15.81 1.85 22.51
N GLU A 191 -16.40 0.77 23.08
CA GLU A 191 -16.95 0.79 24.43
C GLU A 191 -15.88 1.03 25.49
N MET A 192 -14.70 0.42 25.35
CA MET A 192 -13.56 0.65 26.25
C MET A 192 -13.12 2.11 26.23
N ALA A 193 -13.03 2.73 25.05
CA ALA A 193 -12.66 4.13 24.90
C ALA A 193 -13.70 5.10 25.50
N GLU A 194 -14.97 4.71 25.56
CA GLU A 194 -16.03 5.53 26.20
C GLU A 194 -16.00 5.46 27.74
N GLN A 195 -15.35 4.45 28.30
CA GLN A 195 -15.21 4.27 29.76
C GLN A 195 -13.90 4.88 30.30
N SER A 196 -13.01 5.35 29.40
CA SER A 196 -11.72 5.95 29.73
C SER A 196 -11.81 7.47 29.87
#